data_a078c25f9a7842c6e393ca45e62a7492
#
_entry.id   a078c25f9a7842c6e393ca45e62a7492
#
_cell.length_a   1.000
_cell.length_b   1.000
_cell.length_c   1.000
_cell.angle_alpha   90.00
_cell.angle_beta   90.00
_cell.angle_gamma   90.00
#
_symmetry.space_group_name_H-M   'P 1'
#
loop_
_entity.id
_entity.type
_entity.pdbx_description
1 polymer ?
#
loop_
_entity_poly.entity_id
_entity_poly.type
_entity_poly.pdbx_seq_one_letter_code
_entity_poly.pdbx_strand_id
1 'polypeptide(L)' 'CNLSKDLRFTQLQKVLETYGYRMDAPRSGSSHYTFRKQGKSPITIPKHEPIKKVYVEMVRKVVESEERENENAE' A
#
# COMPACT_ATOMS: atom_id res chain seq x y z
N CYS A 1 12.11 2.98 -6.92
CA CYS A 1 10.76 3.53 -6.81
C CYS A 1 10.78 4.93 -6.30
N ASN A 2 10.37 5.85 -7.12
CA ASN A 2 10.29 7.24 -6.70
C ASN A 2 8.88 7.56 -6.23
N LEU A 3 8.73 7.64 -4.92
CA LEU A 3 7.47 8.08 -4.34
C LEU A 3 7.54 9.58 -4.18
N SER A 4 6.77 10.29 -4.96
CA SER A 4 6.77 11.74 -4.92
C SER A 4 5.91 12.26 -3.76
N LYS A 5 6.02 13.57 -3.48
CA LYS A 5 5.28 14.17 -2.39
C LYS A 5 3.78 14.19 -2.65
N ASP A 6 3.40 14.20 -3.91
CA ASP A 6 2.00 14.35 -4.30
C ASP A 6 1.39 13.03 -4.71
N LEU A 7 1.68 11.99 -3.94
CA LEU A 7 1.13 10.68 -4.22
C LEU A 7 -0.37 10.65 -4.01
N ARG A 8 -1.03 10.01 -4.93
CA ARG A 8 -2.47 9.81 -4.85
C ARG A 8 -2.78 8.39 -4.40
N PHE A 9 -3.99 8.20 -3.91
CA PHE A 9 -4.41 6.88 -3.43
C PHE A 9 -4.22 5.82 -4.52
N THR A 10 -4.58 6.14 -5.76
CA THR A 10 -4.47 5.16 -6.85
C THR A 10 -3.04 4.75 -7.11
N GLN A 11 -2.09 5.63 -6.85
CA GLN A 11 -0.69 5.29 -7.02
C GLN A 11 -0.22 4.29 -5.97
N LEU A 12 -0.64 4.51 -4.73
CA LEU A 12 -0.33 3.56 -3.66
C LEU A 12 -1.00 2.21 -3.93
N GLN A 13 -2.23 2.25 -4.41
CA GLN A 13 -2.95 1.04 -4.77
C GLN A 13 -2.19 0.24 -5.81
N LYS A 14 -1.75 0.89 -6.86
CA LYS A 14 -1.01 0.21 -7.93
C LYS A 14 0.27 -0.41 -7.42
N VAL A 15 0.99 0.32 -6.58
CA VAL A 15 2.23 -0.17 -6.01
C VAL A 15 1.97 -1.44 -5.20
N LEU A 16 0.99 -1.39 -4.32
CA LEU A 16 0.68 -2.54 -3.48
C LEU A 16 0.19 -3.73 -4.30
N GLU A 17 -0.62 -3.47 -5.32
CA GLU A 17 -1.10 -4.55 -6.18
C GLU A 17 0.04 -5.20 -6.95
N THR A 18 1.03 -4.42 -7.31
CA THR A 18 2.21 -4.95 -7.99
C THR A 18 2.91 -5.99 -7.14
N TYR A 19 2.85 -5.84 -5.83
CA TYR A 19 3.48 -6.78 -4.91
C TYR A 19 2.53 -7.86 -4.40
N GLY A 20 1.34 -7.94 -4.97
CA GLY A 20 0.43 -9.04 -4.65
C GLY A 20 -0.65 -8.72 -3.64
N TYR A 21 -0.77 -7.47 -3.23
CA TYR A 21 -1.82 -7.08 -2.30
C TYR A 21 -3.15 -6.93 -3.00
N ARG A 22 -4.23 -7.21 -2.28
CA ARG A 22 -5.60 -7.04 -2.79
C ARG A 22 -6.29 -5.95 -2.00
N MET A 23 -7.01 -5.10 -2.68
CA MET A 23 -7.74 -4.01 -2.05
C MET A 23 -9.15 -4.45 -1.67
N ASP A 24 -9.47 -4.27 -0.40
CA ASP A 24 -10.82 -4.51 0.11
C ASP A 24 -11.52 -3.19 0.30
N ALA A 25 -12.61 -2.99 -0.42
CA ALA A 25 -13.40 -1.78 -0.28
C ALA A 25 -14.22 -1.84 1.01
N PRO A 26 -14.42 -0.71 1.69
CA PRO A 26 -15.23 -0.69 2.90
C PRO A 26 -16.69 -0.93 2.57
N ARG A 27 -17.40 -1.56 3.50
CA ARG A 27 -18.77 -1.95 3.27
C ARG A 27 -19.79 -0.82 3.47
N SER A 28 -19.47 0.12 4.33
CA SER A 28 -20.47 1.09 4.77
C SER A 28 -20.12 2.52 4.39
N GLY A 29 -19.54 2.71 3.23
CA GLY A 29 -19.23 4.05 2.76
C GLY A 29 -18.06 4.70 3.44
N SER A 30 -17.32 3.97 4.24
CA SER A 30 -16.10 4.46 4.84
C SER A 30 -15.06 4.72 3.75
N SER A 31 -14.15 5.66 4.01
CA SER A 31 -13.08 5.95 3.07
C SER A 31 -11.81 5.15 3.35
N HIS A 32 -11.86 4.23 4.30
CA HIS A 32 -10.70 3.44 4.68
C HIS A 32 -10.67 2.13 3.90
N TYR A 33 -9.69 1.99 3.04
CA TYR A 33 -9.52 0.79 2.23
C TYR A 33 -8.41 -0.06 2.81
N THR A 34 -8.64 -1.37 2.88
CA THR A 34 -7.67 -2.29 3.45
C THR A 34 -7.03 -3.11 2.35
N PHE A 35 -5.71 -3.15 2.37
CA PHE A 35 -4.94 -3.98 1.43
C PHE A 35 -4.44 -5.21 2.16
N ARG A 36 -4.72 -6.37 1.58
CA ARG A 36 -4.38 -7.65 2.22
C ARG A 36 -3.53 -8.50 1.31
N LYS A 37 -2.60 -9.21 1.91
CA LYS A 37 -1.77 -10.17 1.22
C LYS A 37 -1.54 -11.35 2.14
N GLN A 38 -1.62 -12.55 1.59
CA GLN A 38 -1.43 -13.77 2.36
C GLN A 38 -0.05 -13.78 3.02
N GLY A 39 -0.02 -14.03 4.31
CA GLY A 39 1.23 -14.05 5.05
C GLY A 39 1.74 -12.68 5.49
N LYS A 40 0.98 -11.62 5.20
CA LYS A 40 1.38 -10.27 5.56
C LYS A 40 0.29 -9.58 6.36
N SER A 41 0.69 -8.60 7.15
CA SER A 41 -0.27 -7.81 7.92
C SER A 41 -1.08 -6.91 7.00
N PRO A 42 -2.36 -6.71 7.30
CA PRO A 42 -3.19 -5.82 6.48
C PRO A 42 -2.76 -4.36 6.64
N ILE A 43 -2.96 -3.60 5.57
CA ILE A 43 -2.62 -2.18 5.54
C ILE A 43 -3.88 -1.40 5.22
N THR A 44 -4.26 -0.49 6.11
CA THR A 44 -5.45 0.33 5.91
C THR A 44 -5.04 1.75 5.56
N ILE A 45 -5.55 2.25 4.43
CA ILE A 45 -5.24 3.58 3.94
C ILE A 45 -6.53 4.32 3.63
N PRO A 46 -6.73 5.52 4.20
CA PRO A 46 -7.91 6.30 3.86
C PRO A 46 -7.81 6.86 2.44
N LYS A 47 -8.93 6.80 1.74
CA LYS A 47 -8.95 7.31 0.36
C LYS A 47 -9.32 8.78 0.35
N HIS A 48 -8.36 9.62 0.63
CA HIS A 48 -8.52 11.05 0.44
C HIS A 48 -7.16 11.63 0.09
N GLU A 49 -7.17 12.68 -0.68
CA GLU A 49 -5.96 13.27 -1.22
C GLU A 49 -5.80 14.70 -0.75
N PRO A 50 -4.56 15.10 -0.53
CA PRO A 50 -3.35 14.29 -0.70
C PRO A 50 -3.20 13.25 0.41
N ILE A 51 -2.50 12.17 0.11
CA ILE A 51 -2.25 11.10 1.07
C ILE A 51 -1.27 11.61 2.13
N LYS A 52 -1.56 11.36 3.38
CA LYS A 52 -0.68 11.80 4.46
C LYS A 52 0.65 11.06 4.39
N LYS A 53 1.69 11.77 4.79
CA LYS A 53 3.04 11.23 4.72
C LYS A 53 3.20 9.90 5.47
N VAL A 54 2.48 9.75 6.57
CA VAL A 54 2.57 8.53 7.37
C VAL A 54 2.17 7.30 6.54
N TYR A 55 1.17 7.45 5.68
CA TYR A 55 0.74 6.33 4.85
C TYR A 55 1.70 6.08 3.71
N VAL A 56 2.28 7.13 3.16
CA VAL A 56 3.29 6.98 2.11
C VAL A 56 4.49 6.20 2.66
N GLU A 57 4.92 6.54 3.85
CA GLU A 57 6.05 5.84 4.45
C GLU A 57 5.71 4.41 4.81
N MET A 58 4.46 4.16 5.21
CA MET A 58 4.01 2.80 5.49
C MET A 58 4.13 1.93 4.25
N VAL A 59 3.64 2.43 3.12
CA VAL A 59 3.73 1.70 1.85
C VAL A 59 5.18 1.54 1.43
N ARG A 60 5.99 2.57 1.62
CA ARG A 60 7.39 2.49 1.26
C ARG A 60 8.11 1.38 2.03
N LYS A 61 7.82 1.26 3.31
CA LYS A 61 8.42 0.19 4.11
C LYS A 61 7.98 -1.18 3.63
N VAL A 62 6.73 -1.30 3.24
CA VAL A 62 6.22 -2.56 2.70
C VAL A 62 6.97 -2.90 1.40
N VAL A 63 7.14 -1.94 0.53
CA VAL A 63 7.84 -2.16 -0.73
C VAL A 63 9.28 -2.61 -0.47
N GLU A 64 9.95 -1.93 0.43
CA GLU A 64 11.32 -2.31 0.76
C GLU A 64 11.41 -3.72 1.31
N SER A 65 10.46 -4.08 2.15
CA SER A 65 10.42 -5.43 2.71
C SER A 65 10.19 -6.47 1.62
N GLU A 66 9.27 -6.19 0.70
CA GLU A 66 8.97 -7.12 -0.39
C GLU A 66 10.17 -7.30 -1.32
N GLU A 67 10.86 -6.22 -1.62
CA GLU A 67 12.03 -6.31 -2.49
C GLU A 67 13.15 -7.09 -1.82
N ARG A 68 13.28 -6.92 -0.51
CA ARG A 68 14.30 -7.65 0.25
C ARG A 68 14.00 -9.14 0.23
N GLU A 69 12.73 -9.52 0.35
CA GLU A 69 12.33 -10.92 0.30
C GLU A 69 12.59 -11.51 -1.08
N ASN A 70 12.35 -10.72 -2.12
CA ASN A 70 12.61 -11.20 -3.48
C ASN A 70 14.09 -11.45 -3.70
N GLU A 71 14.95 -10.61 -3.13
CA GLU A 71 16.38 -10.81 -3.27
C GLU A 71 16.85 -12.07 -2.55
N ASN A 72 16.19 -12.42 -1.46
CA ASN A 72 16.56 -13.57 -0.67
C ASN A 72 15.86 -14.86 -1.10
N ALA A 73 15.00 -14.77 -2.09
CA ALA A 73 14.16 -15.90 -2.49
C ALA A 73 14.82 -16.85 -3.48
N GLU A 74 16.08 -16.75 -3.65
CA GLU A 74 16.75 -17.66 -4.57
C GLU A 74 16.97 -19.04 -4.00
#